data_b9b25a3812fa1cd46bf3f44e17c3c55e
#
_entry.id   b9b25a3812fa1cd46bf3f44e17c3c55e
#
_cell.length_a   1.000
_cell.length_b   1.000
_cell.length_c   1.000
_cell.angle_alpha   90.00
_cell.angle_beta   90.00
_cell.angle_gamma   90.00
#
_symmetry.space_group_name_H-M   'P 1'
#
loop_
_entity.id
_entity.type
_entity.pdbx_description
1 polymer ?
#
loop_
_entity_poly.entity_id
_entity_poly.type
_entity_poly.pdbx_seq_one_letter_code
_entity_poly.pdbx_strand_id
1 'polypeptide(L)'
;VLRRFLLALASLSMLAAGLNGGASAQGLFGAPPPKASSGDNTSPPAVDTAPPAATAPESKPDEPASVAPVLPGSPTAVVKPFYEHLGLELDPAQRKNFVDPAKTVLDKSDALRASGQGECLDPNMALDNADYDKLAIDRSLRTIEAVNGDQAKVVVAFVVEGHQHRLEWKLKKVGGGWKVSDLLSVTGEWALSQYQCE
;
A
#
# COMPACT_ATOMS: atom_id res chain seq x y z
N VAL A 1 -5.25 -21.86 49.41
CA VAL A 1 -4.86 -23.24 49.12
C VAL A 1 -3.75 -23.16 48.05
N LEU A 2 -2.54 -23.39 48.55
CA LEU A 2 -1.26 -23.32 47.87
C LEU A 2 -1.10 -24.61 47.04
N ARG A 3 -0.89 -24.52 45.72
CA ARG A 3 -0.32 -25.61 44.91
C ARG A 3 0.86 -25.10 44.09
N ARG A 4 2.01 -25.43 44.64
CA ARG A 4 3.30 -25.45 43.93
C ARG A 4 3.29 -26.63 42.95
N PHE A 5 3.71 -26.44 41.70
CA PHE A 5 4.25 -27.49 40.87
C PHE A 5 5.61 -27.05 40.35
N LEU A 6 6.56 -27.89 40.68
CA LEU A 6 7.99 -27.83 40.34
C LEU A 6 8.23 -28.40 38.93
N LEU A 7 9.16 -27.76 38.25
CA LEU A 7 10.28 -28.30 37.42
C LEU A 7 10.06 -29.53 36.52
N ALA A 8 10.33 -29.31 35.22
CA ALA A 8 11.18 -30.27 34.47
C ALA A 8 11.91 -29.49 33.36
N LEU A 9 13.25 -29.34 33.58
CA LEU A 9 14.24 -29.07 32.54
C LEU A 9 14.35 -30.31 31.64
N ALA A 10 14.34 -30.13 30.32
CA ALA A 10 14.90 -31.07 29.38
C ALA A 10 15.64 -30.29 28.31
N SER A 11 16.96 -30.23 28.51
CA SER A 11 17.93 -29.86 27.50
C SER A 11 18.05 -30.99 26.46
N LEU A 12 17.91 -30.66 25.18
CA LEU A 12 18.41 -31.54 24.13
C LEU A 12 19.12 -30.71 23.05
N SER A 13 20.43 -30.70 23.16
CA SER A 13 21.35 -30.24 22.14
C SER A 13 21.35 -31.25 20.98
N MET A 14 21.16 -30.81 19.75
CA MET A 14 21.64 -31.52 18.57
C MET A 14 22.35 -30.57 17.63
N LEU A 15 23.63 -30.77 17.62
CA LEU A 15 24.62 -30.32 16.63
C LEU A 15 24.40 -31.13 15.34
N ALA A 16 24.21 -30.48 14.21
CA ALA A 16 24.45 -31.07 12.91
C ALA A 16 25.06 -30.03 11.97
N ALA A 17 26.36 -30.17 11.78
CA ALA A 17 27.11 -29.54 10.70
C ALA A 17 26.79 -30.24 9.38
N GLY A 18 26.51 -29.46 8.33
CA GLY A 18 26.35 -29.91 6.95
C GLY A 18 26.94 -28.88 6.00
N LEU A 19 28.21 -29.05 5.69
CA LEU A 19 28.92 -28.45 4.55
C LEU A 19 28.43 -29.12 3.26
N ASN A 20 28.22 -28.32 2.22
CA ASN A 20 28.47 -28.58 0.80
C ASN A 20 27.74 -27.45 0.04
N GLY A 21 28.38 -26.65 -0.80
CA GLY A 21 29.26 -27.03 -1.88
C GLY A 21 28.69 -26.34 -3.12
N GLY A 22 29.39 -25.37 -3.62
CA GLY A 22 29.44 -24.61 -4.79
C GLY A 22 28.59 -25.00 -6.01
N ALA A 23 28.19 -23.99 -6.75
CA ALA A 23 28.24 -23.95 -8.20
C ALA A 23 28.15 -22.52 -8.69
N SER A 24 29.25 -21.95 -9.09
CA SER A 24 29.34 -20.79 -9.95
C SER A 24 28.83 -21.18 -11.34
N ALA A 25 27.83 -20.44 -11.84
CA ALA A 25 27.52 -20.43 -13.26
C ALA A 25 27.76 -19.00 -13.78
N GLN A 26 28.96 -18.80 -14.29
CA GLN A 26 29.30 -17.71 -15.21
C GLN A 26 28.62 -18.01 -16.54
N GLY A 27 27.66 -17.19 -16.92
CA GLY A 27 27.03 -17.19 -18.25
C GLY A 27 27.38 -15.88 -18.96
N LEU A 28 28.47 -15.93 -19.64
CA LEU A 28 29.01 -15.02 -20.62
C LEU A 28 28.10 -15.01 -21.85
N PHE A 29 27.45 -13.92 -22.17
CA PHE A 29 27.10 -13.59 -23.55
C PHE A 29 27.07 -12.07 -23.73
N GLY A 30 28.23 -11.56 -24.10
CA GLY A 30 28.35 -10.28 -24.76
C GLY A 30 27.95 -10.44 -26.24
N ALA A 31 27.03 -9.61 -26.69
CA ALA A 31 26.85 -9.36 -28.12
C ALA A 31 27.23 -7.92 -28.40
N PRO A 32 28.07 -7.67 -29.40
CA PRO A 32 28.49 -6.33 -29.79
C PRO A 32 27.39 -5.61 -30.60
N PRO A 33 27.35 -4.27 -30.56
CA PRO A 33 26.39 -3.48 -31.35
C PRO A 33 26.76 -3.49 -32.83
N PRO A 34 25.78 -3.43 -33.74
CA PRO A 34 26.06 -3.34 -35.17
C PRO A 34 26.57 -1.93 -35.54
N LYS A 35 27.58 -1.92 -36.35
CA LYS A 35 28.21 -0.73 -36.94
C LYS A 35 27.24 0.01 -37.86
N ALA A 36 27.28 1.33 -37.75
CA ALA A 36 26.67 2.26 -38.67
C ALA A 36 27.27 2.06 -40.10
N SER A 37 26.39 1.90 -41.06
CA SER A 37 26.71 1.96 -42.48
C SER A 37 26.31 3.34 -42.98
N SER A 38 27.32 4.11 -43.37
CA SER A 38 27.16 5.33 -44.14
C SER A 38 26.64 4.99 -45.54
N GLY A 39 25.59 5.64 -45.95
CA GLY A 39 25.08 5.64 -47.30
C GLY A 39 24.70 7.06 -47.67
N ASP A 40 25.64 7.72 -48.42
CA ASP A 40 25.35 8.90 -49.19
C ASP A 40 24.19 8.64 -50.16
N ASN A 41 23.28 9.59 -50.30
CA ASN A 41 22.82 10.05 -51.61
C ASN A 41 21.91 11.29 -51.53
N THR A 42 22.44 12.39 -52.03
CA THR A 42 21.91 13.32 -53.02
C THR A 42 20.47 13.80 -52.91
N SER A 43 20.33 15.10 -52.59
CA SER A 43 19.17 15.95 -52.86
C SER A 43 18.82 16.05 -54.35
N PRO A 44 17.57 16.36 -54.73
CA PRO A 44 17.25 17.75 -55.02
C PRO A 44 15.81 18.16 -54.56
N PRO A 45 15.47 19.45 -54.73
CA PRO A 45 14.53 20.18 -53.92
C PRO A 45 13.12 20.24 -54.53
N ALA A 46 12.10 20.24 -53.71
CA ALA A 46 10.79 20.78 -54.09
C ALA A 46 9.96 21.18 -52.83
N VAL A 47 9.84 22.45 -52.72
CA VAL A 47 8.60 23.23 -52.52
C VAL A 47 7.69 22.87 -51.36
N ASP A 48 7.76 23.76 -50.34
CA ASP A 48 6.67 24.52 -49.74
C ASP A 48 5.28 23.87 -49.70
N THR A 49 4.84 23.56 -48.52
CA THR A 49 3.58 24.00 -47.94
C THR A 49 3.51 23.48 -46.51
N ALA A 50 3.82 24.33 -45.54
CA ALA A 50 3.57 24.08 -44.14
C ALA A 50 2.04 24.18 -43.88
N PRO A 51 1.38 23.14 -43.28
CA PRO A 51 0.07 23.32 -42.70
C PRO A 51 0.19 24.20 -41.44
N PRO A 52 -0.82 25.02 -41.14
CA PRO A 52 -0.77 25.89 -39.98
C PRO A 52 -0.67 25.06 -38.69
N ALA A 53 0.26 25.47 -37.83
CA ALA A 53 0.40 24.91 -36.49
C ALA A 53 -0.93 24.97 -35.75
N ALA A 54 -1.49 23.80 -35.46
CA ALA A 54 -2.56 23.69 -34.51
C ALA A 54 -2.03 24.12 -33.14
N THR A 55 -2.51 25.28 -32.68
CA THR A 55 -2.26 25.80 -31.34
C THR A 55 -2.72 24.72 -30.36
N ALA A 56 -1.80 24.09 -29.66
CA ALA A 56 -2.13 23.22 -28.53
C ALA A 56 -2.91 24.06 -27.52
N PRO A 57 -4.00 23.53 -26.93
CA PRO A 57 -4.70 24.23 -25.88
C PRO A 57 -3.73 24.40 -24.69
N GLU A 58 -3.49 25.66 -24.36
CA GLU A 58 -2.76 26.09 -23.18
C GLU A 58 -3.46 25.49 -21.96
N SER A 59 -2.82 24.48 -21.32
CA SER A 59 -3.30 23.91 -20.07
C SER A 59 -3.29 25.01 -19.02
N LYS A 60 -4.48 25.47 -18.61
CA LYS A 60 -4.64 26.34 -17.45
C LYS A 60 -3.85 25.75 -16.29
N PRO A 61 -3.14 26.58 -15.49
CA PRO A 61 -2.53 26.12 -14.23
C PRO A 61 -3.62 25.50 -13.38
N ASP A 62 -3.37 24.30 -12.86
CA ASP A 62 -4.25 23.56 -11.99
C ASP A 62 -4.71 24.45 -10.82
N GLU A 63 -5.93 24.87 -10.87
CA GLU A 63 -6.67 25.38 -9.72
C GLU A 63 -6.68 24.26 -8.67
N PRO A 64 -6.28 24.52 -7.40
CA PRO A 64 -6.21 23.47 -6.39
C PRO A 64 -7.57 22.79 -6.30
N ALA A 65 -7.61 21.51 -6.65
CA ALA A 65 -8.83 20.71 -6.66
C ALA A 65 -9.50 20.86 -5.29
N SER A 66 -10.65 21.51 -5.26
CA SER A 66 -11.48 21.66 -4.07
C SER A 66 -11.80 20.27 -3.54
N VAL A 67 -11.32 19.96 -2.34
CA VAL A 67 -11.65 18.70 -1.66
C VAL A 67 -13.15 18.71 -1.41
N ALA A 68 -13.88 17.84 -2.11
CA ALA A 68 -15.33 17.74 -1.92
C ALA A 68 -15.63 17.41 -0.45
N PRO A 69 -16.67 18.01 0.14
CA PRO A 69 -17.02 17.74 1.53
C PRO A 69 -17.37 16.25 1.71
N VAL A 70 -16.77 15.62 2.73
CA VAL A 70 -17.04 14.22 3.07
C VAL A 70 -18.46 14.10 3.60
N LEU A 71 -19.30 13.34 2.92
CA LEU A 71 -20.68 13.11 3.33
C LEU A 71 -20.74 12.16 4.54
N PRO A 72 -21.50 12.48 5.60
CA PRO A 72 -21.71 11.56 6.72
C PRO A 72 -22.24 10.20 6.24
N GLY A 73 -21.64 9.11 6.74
CA GLY A 73 -22.02 7.75 6.35
C GLY A 73 -21.51 7.29 4.99
N SER A 74 -20.69 8.08 4.28
CA SER A 74 -20.02 7.65 3.06
C SER A 74 -18.86 6.70 3.37
N PRO A 75 -18.38 5.90 2.39
CA PRO A 75 -17.15 5.12 2.53
C PRO A 75 -15.95 5.96 2.98
N THR A 76 -15.79 7.16 2.43
CA THR A 76 -14.72 8.09 2.82
C THR A 76 -14.83 8.53 4.28
N ALA A 77 -16.04 8.70 4.82
CA ALA A 77 -16.24 9.03 6.23
C ALA A 77 -15.77 7.90 7.17
N VAL A 78 -15.81 6.65 6.73
CA VAL A 78 -15.28 5.49 7.48
C VAL A 78 -13.75 5.46 7.46
N VAL A 79 -13.14 5.85 6.34
CA VAL A 79 -11.69 5.79 6.13
C VAL A 79 -10.94 6.97 6.75
N LYS A 80 -11.52 8.16 6.71
CA LYS A 80 -10.86 9.40 7.14
C LYS A 80 -10.24 9.35 8.56
N PRO A 81 -10.89 8.77 9.59
CA PRO A 81 -10.33 8.71 10.94
C PRO A 81 -8.97 8.02 11.05
N PHE A 82 -8.65 7.08 10.17
CA PHE A 82 -7.36 6.37 10.14
C PHE A 82 -6.18 7.28 9.78
N TYR A 83 -6.44 8.42 9.16
CA TYR A 83 -5.44 9.46 8.84
C TYR A 83 -5.40 10.58 9.87
N GLU A 84 -6.37 10.64 10.76
CA GLU A 84 -6.45 11.61 11.86
C GLU A 84 -5.79 11.06 13.14
N HIS A 85 -5.77 9.73 13.30
CA HIS A 85 -5.29 9.03 14.48
C HIS A 85 -4.38 7.87 14.08
N LEU A 86 -3.09 8.00 14.39
CA LEU A 86 -2.07 6.98 14.10
C LEU A 86 -2.39 5.65 14.78
N GLY A 87 -2.30 4.55 14.02
CA GLY A 87 -2.47 3.19 14.53
C GLY A 87 -3.92 2.82 14.88
N LEU A 88 -4.89 3.63 14.48
CA LEU A 88 -6.30 3.38 14.76
C LEU A 88 -6.79 2.05 14.15
N GLU A 89 -6.20 1.60 13.05
CA GLU A 89 -6.50 0.32 12.40
C GLU A 89 -6.16 -0.88 13.29
N LEU A 90 -5.18 -0.74 14.18
CA LEU A 90 -4.78 -1.79 15.13
C LEU A 90 -5.51 -1.71 16.48
N ASP A 91 -6.32 -0.68 16.72
CA ASP A 91 -7.11 -0.58 17.94
C ASP A 91 -8.24 -1.63 17.95
N PRO A 92 -8.26 -2.57 18.94
CA PRO A 92 -9.33 -3.57 19.04
C PRO A 92 -10.74 -2.97 19.14
N ALA A 93 -10.90 -1.75 19.69
CA ALA A 93 -12.20 -1.07 19.74
C ALA A 93 -12.75 -0.73 18.35
N GLN A 94 -11.89 -0.66 17.34
CA GLN A 94 -12.27 -0.41 15.94
C GLN A 94 -12.65 -1.67 15.17
N ARG A 95 -12.51 -2.89 15.73
CA ARG A 95 -12.82 -4.16 15.03
C ARG A 95 -14.26 -4.23 14.52
N LYS A 96 -15.19 -3.51 15.12
CA LYS A 96 -16.56 -3.36 14.63
C LYS A 96 -16.67 -2.70 13.25
N ASN A 97 -15.65 -1.94 12.85
CA ASN A 97 -15.57 -1.24 11.55
C ASN A 97 -14.96 -2.12 10.45
N PHE A 98 -14.53 -3.34 10.80
CA PHE A 98 -13.91 -4.29 9.87
C PHE A 98 -14.78 -5.52 9.63
N VAL A 99 -14.64 -6.11 8.46
CA VAL A 99 -15.20 -7.41 8.05
C VAL A 99 -14.14 -8.22 7.32
N ASP A 100 -14.40 -9.49 7.11
CA ASP A 100 -13.45 -10.36 6.43
C ASP A 100 -13.17 -9.93 4.97
N PRO A 101 -11.89 -10.13 4.54
CA PRO A 101 -10.78 -10.83 5.20
C PRO A 101 -9.96 -9.98 6.20
N ALA A 102 -10.02 -8.64 6.16
CA ALA A 102 -9.23 -7.78 7.03
C ALA A 102 -9.44 -8.07 8.52
N LYS A 103 -10.71 -8.28 8.93
CA LYS A 103 -11.03 -8.57 10.34
C LYS A 103 -10.31 -9.80 10.86
N THR A 104 -10.28 -10.90 10.10
CA THR A 104 -9.59 -12.14 10.49
C THR A 104 -8.09 -11.92 10.72
N VAL A 105 -7.41 -11.16 9.86
CA VAL A 105 -5.99 -10.87 10.01
C VAL A 105 -5.73 -10.02 11.26
N LEU A 106 -6.54 -8.98 11.46
CA LEU A 106 -6.43 -8.10 12.62
C LEU A 106 -6.68 -8.85 13.93
N ASP A 107 -7.70 -9.73 13.99
CA ASP A 107 -8.01 -10.55 15.16
C ASP A 107 -6.85 -11.51 15.50
N LYS A 108 -6.21 -12.11 14.50
CA LYS A 108 -5.03 -12.96 14.69
C LYS A 108 -3.83 -12.15 15.20
N SER A 109 -3.58 -10.97 14.65
CA SER A 109 -2.52 -10.08 15.12
C SER A 109 -2.74 -9.67 16.58
N ASP A 110 -3.99 -9.36 16.97
CA ASP A 110 -4.33 -9.06 18.36
C ASP A 110 -4.08 -10.25 19.30
N ALA A 111 -4.39 -11.48 18.84
CA ALA A 111 -4.15 -12.70 19.61
C ALA A 111 -2.64 -12.94 19.83
N LEU A 112 -1.79 -12.75 18.81
CA LEU A 112 -0.34 -12.84 18.94
C LEU A 112 0.22 -11.83 19.95
N ARG A 113 -0.22 -10.58 19.85
CA ARG A 113 0.18 -9.52 20.78
C ARG A 113 -0.25 -9.85 22.21
N ALA A 114 -1.47 -10.30 22.39
CA ALA A 114 -1.99 -10.67 23.71
C ALA A 114 -1.27 -11.87 24.34
N SER A 115 -0.76 -12.81 23.52
CA SER A 115 0.03 -13.96 23.98
C SER A 115 1.50 -13.64 24.24
N GLY A 116 1.98 -12.44 23.89
CA GLY A 116 3.39 -12.06 23.98
C GLY A 116 4.29 -12.69 22.90
N GLN A 117 3.70 -13.24 21.83
CA GLN A 117 4.45 -13.84 20.72
C GLN A 117 4.96 -12.81 19.69
N GLY A 118 4.74 -11.52 19.95
CA GLY A 118 5.20 -10.43 19.11
C GLY A 118 4.07 -9.72 18.35
N GLU A 119 4.45 -8.92 17.38
CA GLU A 119 3.55 -8.15 16.52
C GLU A 119 3.66 -8.68 15.08
N CYS A 120 2.51 -8.88 14.45
CA CYS A 120 2.42 -9.34 13.07
C CYS A 120 2.27 -8.17 12.08
N LEU A 121 1.58 -7.12 12.51
CA LEU A 121 1.25 -5.98 11.67
C LEU A 121 1.95 -4.73 12.17
N ASP A 122 2.41 -3.92 11.22
CA ASP A 122 2.99 -2.61 11.49
C ASP A 122 1.90 -1.61 11.94
N PRO A 123 2.14 -0.79 12.98
CA PRO A 123 1.16 0.18 13.47
C PRO A 123 0.89 1.35 12.49
N ASN A 124 1.66 1.48 11.43
CA ASN A 124 1.52 2.56 10.46
C ASN A 124 0.97 2.09 9.10
N MET A 125 0.22 0.99 9.07
CA MET A 125 -0.30 0.44 7.80
C MET A 125 -1.17 1.43 7.03
N ALA A 126 -2.03 2.19 7.72
CA ALA A 126 -2.85 3.23 7.09
C ALA A 126 -2.00 4.37 6.47
N LEU A 127 -0.75 4.51 6.89
CA LEU A 127 0.22 5.48 6.36
C LEU A 127 1.22 4.85 5.39
N ASP A 128 1.00 3.61 4.96
CA ASP A 128 1.95 2.88 4.09
C ASP A 128 3.35 2.78 4.72
N ASN A 129 3.38 2.60 6.05
CA ASN A 129 4.59 2.56 6.89
C ASN A 129 5.44 3.84 6.83
N ALA A 130 4.86 4.95 6.35
CA ALA A 130 5.53 6.25 6.40
C ALA A 130 5.55 6.83 7.81
N ASP A 131 6.49 7.73 8.05
CA ASP A 131 6.53 8.49 9.28
C ASP A 131 5.29 9.39 9.42
N TYR A 132 4.81 9.53 10.66
CA TYR A 132 3.64 10.34 10.92
C TYR A 132 3.97 11.82 10.95
N ASP A 133 3.73 12.51 9.84
CA ASP A 133 3.70 13.98 9.77
C ASP A 133 2.28 14.46 9.48
N LYS A 134 1.56 14.79 10.57
CA LYS A 134 0.17 15.24 10.46
C LYS A 134 0.01 16.47 9.57
N LEU A 135 0.95 17.41 9.60
CA LEU A 135 0.84 18.63 8.78
C LEU A 135 1.06 18.34 7.31
N ALA A 136 2.02 17.47 6.96
CA ALA A 136 2.25 17.05 5.59
C ALA A 136 1.03 16.26 5.06
N ILE A 137 0.51 15.33 5.87
CA ILE A 137 -0.69 14.55 5.54
C ILE A 137 -1.89 15.49 5.32
N ASP A 138 -2.24 16.35 6.27
CA ASP A 138 -3.39 17.25 6.16
C ASP A 138 -3.35 18.15 4.91
N ARG A 139 -2.15 18.59 4.50
CA ARG A 139 -1.97 19.44 3.31
C ARG A 139 -2.11 18.68 2.00
N SER A 140 -1.68 17.43 1.98
CA SER A 140 -1.54 16.63 0.76
C SER A 140 -2.60 15.55 0.58
N LEU A 141 -3.35 15.19 1.64
CA LEU A 141 -4.34 14.12 1.61
C LEU A 141 -5.41 14.39 0.56
N ARG A 142 -5.58 13.41 -0.33
CA ARG A 142 -6.62 13.39 -1.35
C ARG A 142 -7.33 12.05 -1.29
N THR A 143 -8.64 12.07 -1.49
CA THR A 143 -9.46 10.85 -1.50
C THR A 143 -10.32 10.81 -2.74
N ILE A 144 -10.45 9.63 -3.32
CA ILE A 144 -11.37 9.34 -4.42
C ILE A 144 -12.21 8.15 -4.01
N GLU A 145 -13.53 8.30 -4.06
CA GLU A 145 -14.50 7.27 -3.70
C GLU A 145 -15.19 6.73 -4.93
N ALA A 146 -15.35 5.40 -5.00
CA ALA A 146 -16.17 4.72 -6.00
C ALA A 146 -17.07 3.70 -5.29
N VAL A 147 -18.38 3.77 -5.56
CA VAL A 147 -19.39 2.87 -4.96
C VAL A 147 -20.04 2.06 -6.07
N ASN A 148 -20.14 0.74 -5.85
CA ASN A 148 -20.84 -0.18 -6.73
C ASN A 148 -21.69 -1.15 -5.87
N GLY A 149 -22.97 -0.86 -5.73
CA GLY A 149 -23.91 -1.61 -4.89
C GLY A 149 -23.45 -1.64 -3.42
N ASP A 150 -23.19 -2.83 -2.90
CA ASP A 150 -22.73 -3.06 -1.52
C ASP A 150 -21.19 -3.10 -1.38
N GLN A 151 -20.48 -2.71 -2.42
CA GLN A 151 -19.03 -2.59 -2.42
C GLN A 151 -18.61 -1.16 -2.69
N ALA A 152 -17.54 -0.73 -2.05
CA ALA A 152 -16.92 0.55 -2.31
C ALA A 152 -15.39 0.46 -2.26
N LYS A 153 -14.75 1.39 -2.94
CA LYS A 153 -13.33 1.65 -2.89
C LYS A 153 -13.10 3.11 -2.53
N VAL A 154 -12.16 3.33 -1.62
CA VAL A 154 -11.64 4.67 -1.34
C VAL A 154 -10.15 4.63 -1.60
N VAL A 155 -9.73 5.36 -2.62
CA VAL A 155 -8.30 5.56 -2.90
C VAL A 155 -7.86 6.79 -2.13
N VAL A 156 -6.80 6.65 -1.36
CA VAL A 156 -6.18 7.73 -0.60
C VAL A 156 -4.78 7.94 -1.12
N ALA A 157 -4.41 9.21 -1.31
CA ALA A 157 -3.05 9.59 -1.67
C ALA A 157 -2.60 10.76 -0.78
N PHE A 158 -1.35 10.73 -0.34
CA PHE A 158 -0.72 11.80 0.44
C PHE A 158 0.79 11.81 0.19
N VAL A 159 1.47 12.84 0.69
CA VAL A 159 2.92 13.01 0.54
C VAL A 159 3.52 13.25 1.93
N VAL A 160 4.53 12.45 2.27
CA VAL A 160 5.35 12.61 3.49
C VAL A 160 6.82 12.58 3.06
N GLU A 161 7.62 13.52 3.54
CA GLU A 161 9.05 13.64 3.22
C GLU A 161 9.36 13.68 1.70
N GLY A 162 8.41 14.19 0.90
CA GLY A 162 8.54 14.25 -0.56
C GLY A 162 8.19 12.94 -1.28
N HIS A 163 7.86 11.88 -0.55
CA HIS A 163 7.42 10.60 -1.09
C HIS A 163 5.91 10.54 -1.19
N GLN A 164 5.41 10.11 -2.36
CA GLN A 164 3.98 9.91 -2.57
C GLN A 164 3.57 8.53 -2.10
N HIS A 165 2.54 8.46 -1.28
CA HIS A 165 1.89 7.24 -0.81
C HIS A 165 0.51 7.12 -1.40
N ARG A 166 0.13 5.91 -1.80
CA ARG A 166 -1.18 5.63 -2.37
C ARG A 166 -1.72 4.30 -1.85
N LEU A 167 -2.87 4.38 -1.18
CA LEU A 167 -3.56 3.22 -0.64
C LEU A 167 -4.97 3.09 -1.22
N GLU A 168 -5.47 1.87 -1.27
CA GLU A 168 -6.84 1.53 -1.62
C GLU A 168 -7.51 0.83 -0.44
N TRP A 169 -8.57 1.42 0.07
CA TRP A 169 -9.46 0.83 1.06
C TRP A 169 -10.62 0.17 0.34
N LYS A 170 -10.84 -1.10 0.57
CA LYS A 170 -12.03 -1.83 0.10
C LYS A 170 -13.05 -1.90 1.23
N LEU A 171 -14.29 -1.59 0.91
CA LEU A 171 -15.37 -1.59 1.88
C LEU A 171 -16.54 -2.43 1.38
N LYS A 172 -17.27 -3.00 2.33
CA LYS A 172 -18.54 -3.71 2.11
C LYS A 172 -19.63 -3.08 2.96
N LYS A 173 -20.84 -3.01 2.43
CA LYS A 173 -22.00 -2.53 3.18
C LYS A 173 -22.59 -3.68 3.99
N VAL A 174 -22.58 -3.55 5.31
CA VAL A 174 -23.06 -4.58 6.24
C VAL A 174 -23.93 -3.92 7.31
N GLY A 175 -25.18 -4.40 7.44
CA GLY A 175 -26.11 -3.82 8.42
C GLY A 175 -26.45 -2.35 8.17
N GLY A 176 -26.45 -1.93 6.90
CA GLY A 176 -26.74 -0.56 6.50
C GLY A 176 -25.54 0.41 6.57
N GLY A 177 -24.39 -0.01 7.14
CA GLY A 177 -23.17 0.78 7.25
C GLY A 177 -22.01 0.23 6.42
N TRP A 178 -21.07 1.09 6.05
CA TRP A 178 -19.83 0.68 5.40
C TRP A 178 -18.84 0.13 6.42
N LYS A 179 -18.17 -0.98 6.05
CA LYS A 179 -17.12 -1.61 6.86
C LYS A 179 -15.93 -1.95 5.98
N VAL A 180 -14.73 -1.79 6.52
CA VAL A 180 -13.48 -2.09 5.82
C VAL A 180 -13.33 -3.60 5.66
N SER A 181 -13.16 -4.06 4.43
CA SER A 181 -12.89 -5.47 4.11
C SER A 181 -11.44 -5.72 3.74
N ASP A 182 -10.70 -4.70 3.31
CA ASP A 182 -9.28 -4.81 3.00
C ASP A 182 -8.62 -3.42 2.94
N LEU A 183 -7.31 -3.39 3.12
CA LEU A 183 -6.44 -2.24 2.92
C LEU A 183 -5.26 -2.69 2.08
N LEU A 184 -4.99 -1.97 1.00
CA LEU A 184 -3.89 -2.27 0.08
C LEU A 184 -3.01 -1.03 -0.08
N SER A 185 -1.69 -1.23 -0.08
CA SER A 185 -0.76 -0.23 -0.58
C SER A 185 -0.52 -0.47 -2.07
N VAL A 186 -0.74 0.57 -2.87
CA VAL A 186 -0.41 0.55 -4.29
C VAL A 186 1.07 0.87 -4.49
N THR A 187 1.64 1.72 -3.64
CA THR A 187 3.06 2.11 -3.67
C THR A 187 3.97 1.05 -3.04
N GLY A 188 3.54 0.42 -1.94
CA GLY A 188 4.29 -0.63 -1.23
C GLY A 188 4.02 -2.05 -1.70
N GLU A 189 3.07 -2.25 -2.62
CA GLU A 189 2.73 -3.56 -3.22
C GLU A 189 2.32 -4.63 -2.20
N TRP A 190 1.57 -4.25 -1.14
CA TRP A 190 1.06 -5.18 -0.14
C TRP A 190 -0.46 -5.04 0.06
N ALA A 191 -1.07 -6.07 0.62
CA ALA A 191 -2.47 -6.03 1.06
C ALA A 191 -2.62 -6.66 2.44
N LEU A 192 -3.46 -6.06 3.30
CA LEU A 192 -3.72 -6.57 4.65
C LEU A 192 -4.22 -8.02 4.63
N SER A 193 -5.08 -8.35 3.67
CA SER A 193 -5.59 -9.71 3.49
C SER A 193 -4.54 -10.78 3.15
N GLN A 194 -3.32 -10.39 2.78
CA GLN A 194 -2.22 -11.31 2.44
C GLN A 194 -1.34 -11.66 3.64
N TYR A 195 -1.47 -10.94 4.75
CA TYR A 195 -0.69 -11.22 5.95
C TYR A 195 -1.17 -12.53 6.62
N GLN A 196 -0.20 -13.36 6.98
CA GLN A 196 -0.43 -14.61 7.71
C GLN A 196 0.12 -14.45 9.12
N CYS A 197 -0.74 -14.03 10.04
CA CYS A 197 -0.42 -13.91 11.45
C CYS A 197 -0.61 -15.30 12.11
N GLU A 198 0.49 -16.01 12.37
CA GLU A 198 0.52 -17.36 12.96
C GLU A 198 1.42 -17.42 14.20
#